data_be38e167369c5e9c85103b58a6dd2699
#
_entry.id   be38e167369c5e9c85103b58a6dd2699
#
_cell.length_a   1.000
_cell.length_b   1.000
_cell.length_c   1.000
_cell.angle_alpha   90.00
_cell.angle_beta   90.00
_cell.angle_gamma   90.00
#
_symmetry.space_group_name_H-M   'P 1'
#
loop_
_entity.id
_entity.type
_entity.pdbx_description
1 polymer ?
#
loop_
_entity_poly.entity_id
_entity_poly.type
_entity_poly.pdbx_seq_one_letter_code
_entity_poly.pdbx_strand_id
1 'polypeptide(L)'
;MTQQQSPFLDTEKILENRYSFAIYDGFPISKGHSLVIPKRVVSSVFDLDDDEYNHIFILLRDVKKILLEKYKPDGFNIGINNGTDAGQTIDHAHIHI
;
A
#
# COMPACT_ATOMS: atom_id res chain seq x y z
N MET A 1 21.53 4.70 0.27
CA MET A 1 20.52 3.63 0.45
C MET A 1 20.21 2.98 -0.87
N THR A 2 20.19 1.68 -0.93
CA THR A 2 19.82 0.95 -2.14
C THR A 2 18.30 0.92 -2.31
N GLN A 3 17.81 0.63 -3.52
CA GLN A 3 16.38 0.54 -3.80
C GLN A 3 15.68 -0.59 -3.04
N GLN A 4 16.43 -1.62 -2.58
CA GLN A 4 15.85 -2.71 -1.80
C GLN A 4 15.68 -2.37 -0.32
N GLN A 5 16.16 -1.22 0.13
CA GLN A 5 16.06 -0.83 1.54
C GLN A 5 14.79 -0.01 1.77
N SER A 6 13.68 -0.69 1.91
CA SER A 6 12.41 -0.08 2.26
C SER A 6 11.92 -0.68 3.57
N PRO A 7 11.44 0.14 4.53
CA PRO A 7 10.94 -0.37 5.81
C PRO A 7 9.73 -1.30 5.63
N PHE A 8 9.04 -1.22 4.50
CA PHE A 8 7.88 -2.07 4.25
C PHE A 8 8.24 -3.52 3.94
N LEU A 9 9.46 -3.77 3.43
CA LEU A 9 9.83 -5.10 2.93
C LEU A 9 9.92 -6.15 4.04
N ASP A 10 10.25 -5.76 5.26
CA ASP A 10 10.41 -6.67 6.39
C ASP A 10 9.16 -6.78 7.26
N THR A 11 8.07 -6.15 6.85
CA THR A 11 6.82 -6.14 7.62
C THR A 11 5.99 -7.38 7.30
N GLU A 12 5.30 -7.91 8.31
CA GLU A 12 4.34 -9.00 8.12
C GLU A 12 3.24 -8.57 7.15
N LYS A 13 2.96 -9.42 6.17
CA LYS A 13 2.02 -9.11 5.10
C LYS A 13 0.64 -9.66 5.38
N ILE A 14 -0.40 -8.86 5.09
CA ILE A 14 -1.80 -9.31 5.14
C ILE A 14 -2.08 -10.21 3.94
N LEU A 15 -1.61 -9.80 2.77
CA LEU A 15 -1.93 -10.41 1.49
C LEU A 15 -0.89 -9.98 0.48
N GLU A 16 -0.67 -10.77 -0.56
CA GLU A 16 0.20 -10.36 -1.66
C GLU A 16 -0.22 -11.01 -2.98
N ASN A 17 0.17 -10.38 -4.07
CA ASN A 17 0.07 -10.96 -5.40
C ASN A 17 1.45 -10.89 -6.08
N ARG A 18 1.50 -11.09 -7.41
CA ARG A 18 2.76 -11.15 -8.14
C ARG A 18 3.60 -9.88 -7.99
N TYR A 19 2.98 -8.69 -8.01
CA TYR A 19 3.68 -7.41 -8.09
C TYR A 19 3.51 -6.53 -6.87
N SER A 20 2.66 -6.89 -5.93
CA SER A 20 2.36 -6.03 -4.79
C SER A 20 2.06 -6.82 -3.52
N PHE A 21 2.08 -6.13 -2.39
CA PHE A 21 1.74 -6.70 -1.10
C PHE A 21 1.01 -5.66 -0.25
N ALA A 22 0.33 -6.15 0.78
CA ALA A 22 -0.39 -5.29 1.71
C ALA A 22 0.04 -5.57 3.14
N ILE A 23 0.12 -4.50 3.94
CA ILE A 23 0.45 -4.56 5.35
C ILE A 23 -0.51 -3.67 6.14
N TYR A 24 -0.60 -3.88 7.46
CA TYR A 24 -1.22 -2.89 8.33
C TYR A 24 -0.25 -1.74 8.55
N ASP A 25 -0.77 -0.50 8.62
CA ASP A 25 0.06 0.66 8.92
C ASP A 25 0.52 0.58 10.37
N GLY A 26 1.83 0.81 10.60
CA GLY A 26 2.41 0.84 11.94
C GLY A 26 1.93 2.02 12.78
N PHE A 27 1.42 3.08 12.15
CA PHE A 27 0.89 4.27 12.81
C PHE A 27 -0.52 4.57 12.27
N PRO A 28 -1.50 3.70 12.61
CA PRO A 28 -2.81 3.78 11.98
C PRO A 28 -3.58 5.01 12.42
N ILE A 29 -4.26 5.65 11.46
CA ILE A 29 -5.19 6.74 11.75
C ILE A 29 -6.48 6.17 12.30
N SER A 30 -6.89 5.01 11.79
CA SER A 30 -8.08 4.32 12.26
C SER A 30 -7.83 2.81 12.28
N LYS A 31 -8.72 2.10 12.94
CA LYS A 31 -8.64 0.65 13.06
C LYS A 31 -8.68 -0.01 11.69
N GLY A 32 -7.71 -0.86 11.40
CA GLY A 32 -7.61 -1.53 10.12
C GLY A 32 -6.90 -0.74 9.03
N HIS A 33 -6.37 0.47 9.34
CA HIS A 33 -5.61 1.27 8.38
C HIS A 33 -4.50 0.43 7.77
N SER A 34 -4.51 0.28 6.46
CA SER A 34 -3.61 -0.61 5.73
C SER A 34 -2.90 0.12 4.60
N LEU A 35 -1.84 -0.49 4.11
CA LEU A 35 -1.07 0.02 2.98
C LEU A 35 -0.97 -1.05 1.91
N VAL A 36 -1.17 -0.65 0.66
CA VAL A 36 -0.97 -1.51 -0.51
C VAL A 36 0.25 -0.99 -1.26
N ILE A 37 1.24 -1.84 -1.48
CA ILE A 37 2.60 -1.44 -1.80
C ILE A 37 3.13 -2.27 -2.97
N PRO A 38 3.75 -1.66 -4.00
CA PRO A 38 4.40 -2.43 -5.06
C PRO A 38 5.65 -3.12 -4.51
N LYS A 39 5.94 -4.33 -4.98
CA LYS A 39 7.14 -5.06 -4.57
C LYS A 39 8.41 -4.36 -5.04
N ARG A 40 8.37 -3.76 -6.24
CA ARG A 40 9.49 -2.97 -6.74
C ARG A 40 9.56 -1.64 -5.98
N VAL A 41 10.72 -1.33 -5.45
CA VAL A 41 10.92 -0.13 -4.64
C VAL A 41 11.08 1.07 -5.55
N VAL A 42 9.98 1.80 -5.78
CA VAL A 42 9.96 3.07 -6.50
C VAL A 42 9.34 4.13 -5.62
N SER A 43 9.81 5.35 -5.76
CA SER A 43 9.34 6.47 -4.96
C SER A 43 7.92 6.90 -5.38
N SER A 44 7.67 6.94 -6.67
CA SER A 44 6.42 7.46 -7.24
C SER A 44 5.56 6.33 -7.80
N VAL A 45 4.26 6.38 -7.52
CA VAL A 45 3.29 5.48 -8.12
C VAL A 45 3.25 5.62 -9.65
N PHE A 46 3.64 6.78 -10.16
CA PHE A 46 3.68 7.04 -11.61
C PHE A 46 4.83 6.34 -12.32
N ASP A 47 5.79 5.79 -11.58
CA ASP A 47 6.92 5.04 -12.14
C ASP A 47 6.61 3.54 -12.28
N LEU A 48 5.41 3.11 -11.90
CA LEU A 48 4.96 1.74 -12.08
C LEU A 48 4.60 1.47 -13.53
N ASP A 49 4.84 0.26 -14.02
CA ASP A 49 4.36 -0.14 -15.34
C ASP A 49 2.88 -0.59 -15.29
N ASP A 50 2.31 -0.90 -16.45
CA ASP A 50 0.89 -1.24 -16.55
C ASP A 50 0.53 -2.52 -15.76
N ASP A 51 1.39 -3.52 -15.77
CA ASP A 51 1.17 -4.75 -15.00
C ASP A 51 1.17 -4.46 -13.49
N GLU A 52 2.09 -3.62 -13.04
CA GLU A 52 2.16 -3.21 -11.64
C GLU A 52 0.92 -2.41 -11.23
N TYR A 53 0.46 -1.48 -12.07
CA TYR A 53 -0.78 -0.73 -11.84
C TYR A 53 -1.97 -1.67 -11.68
N ASN A 54 -2.12 -2.60 -12.61
CA ASN A 54 -3.25 -3.52 -12.57
C ASN A 54 -3.24 -4.37 -11.31
N HIS A 55 -2.09 -4.89 -10.94
CA HIS A 55 -1.97 -5.77 -9.78
C HIS A 55 -2.15 -5.04 -8.46
N ILE A 56 -1.65 -3.80 -8.33
CA ILE A 56 -1.82 -3.05 -7.08
C ILE A 56 -3.28 -2.70 -6.82
N PHE A 57 -4.04 -2.36 -7.86
CA PHE A 57 -5.46 -2.06 -7.72
C PHE A 57 -6.31 -3.31 -7.50
N ILE A 58 -5.94 -4.44 -8.10
CA ILE A 58 -6.57 -5.72 -7.79
C ILE A 58 -6.33 -6.09 -6.32
N LEU A 59 -5.11 -5.91 -5.83
CA LEU A 59 -4.80 -6.18 -4.43
C LEU A 59 -5.56 -5.24 -3.48
N LEU A 60 -5.67 -3.97 -3.84
CA LEU A 60 -6.45 -3.00 -3.08
C LEU A 60 -7.90 -3.48 -2.92
N ARG A 61 -8.51 -3.97 -3.98
CA ARG A 61 -9.86 -4.54 -3.96
C ARG A 61 -9.94 -5.75 -3.03
N ASP A 62 -8.93 -6.61 -3.07
CA ASP A 62 -8.89 -7.81 -2.22
C ASP A 62 -8.69 -7.46 -0.75
N VAL A 63 -7.85 -6.47 -0.45
CA VAL A 63 -7.67 -5.95 0.92
C VAL A 63 -8.97 -5.36 1.44
N LYS A 64 -9.69 -4.59 0.61
CA LYS A 64 -10.99 -4.04 0.99
C LYS A 64 -11.94 -5.14 1.48
N LYS A 65 -11.98 -6.28 0.80
CA LYS A 65 -12.85 -7.39 1.21
C LYS A 65 -12.48 -7.92 2.59
N ILE A 66 -11.19 -8.06 2.87
CA ILE A 66 -10.70 -8.53 4.17
C ILE A 66 -11.09 -7.53 5.26
N LEU A 67 -10.87 -6.24 5.03
CA LEU A 67 -11.18 -5.20 6.02
C LEU A 67 -12.67 -5.08 6.26
N LEU A 68 -13.49 -5.25 5.23
CA LEU A 68 -14.93 -5.20 5.34
C LEU A 68 -15.47 -6.32 6.24
N GLU A 69 -14.94 -7.53 6.10
CA GLU A 69 -15.32 -8.66 6.94
C GLU A 69 -14.83 -8.51 8.37
N LYS A 70 -13.60 -8.05 8.54
CA LYS A 70 -12.94 -8.01 9.86
C LYS A 70 -13.41 -6.86 10.71
N TYR A 71 -13.59 -5.68 10.13
CA TYR A 71 -13.88 -4.43 10.87
C TYR A 71 -15.26 -3.85 10.58
N LYS A 72 -15.92 -4.29 9.52
CA LYS A 72 -17.26 -3.85 9.11
C LYS A 72 -17.39 -2.32 9.05
N PRO A 73 -16.48 -1.62 8.35
CA PRO A 73 -16.55 -0.17 8.26
C PRO A 73 -17.72 0.26 7.36
N ASP A 74 -18.18 1.50 7.56
CA ASP A 74 -19.21 2.11 6.72
C ASP A 74 -18.65 2.68 5.42
N GLY A 75 -17.33 2.87 5.32
CA GLY A 75 -16.67 3.40 4.14
C GLY A 75 -15.18 3.31 4.26
N PHE A 76 -14.49 3.70 3.19
CA PHE A 76 -13.04 3.68 3.10
C PHE A 76 -12.54 5.02 2.57
N ASN A 77 -11.46 5.52 3.15
CA ASN A 77 -10.71 6.62 2.59
C ASN A 77 -9.46 6.04 1.92
N ILE A 78 -9.36 6.21 0.61
CA ILE A 78 -8.26 5.66 -0.17
C ILE A 78 -7.45 6.83 -0.72
N GLY A 79 -6.15 6.82 -0.46
CA GLY A 79 -5.31 7.93 -0.89
C GLY A 79 -3.87 7.54 -1.11
N ILE A 80 -3.19 8.35 -1.90
CA ILE A 80 -1.78 8.21 -2.24
C ILE A 80 -1.10 9.55 -1.99
N ASN A 81 -0.07 9.54 -1.14
CA ASN A 81 0.80 10.71 -0.99
C ASN A 81 1.98 10.51 -1.92
N ASN A 82 2.02 11.25 -3.03
CA ASN A 82 3.06 11.11 -4.03
C ASN A 82 3.93 12.36 -4.05
N GLY A 83 5.14 12.23 -3.51
CA GLY A 83 6.08 13.32 -3.38
C GLY A 83 6.06 13.94 -1.99
N THR A 84 7.18 14.55 -1.62
CA THR A 84 7.39 15.14 -0.29
C THR A 84 6.38 16.23 0.04
N ASP A 85 6.07 17.08 -0.95
CA ASP A 85 5.14 18.19 -0.75
C ASP A 85 3.70 17.71 -0.52
N ALA A 86 3.39 16.48 -0.93
CA ALA A 86 2.09 15.85 -0.71
C ALA A 86 2.04 15.04 0.59
N GLY A 87 3.12 15.05 1.38
CA GLY A 87 3.17 14.37 2.66
C GLY A 87 3.76 12.96 2.62
N GLN A 88 4.39 12.57 1.52
CA GLN A 88 5.05 11.27 1.45
C GLN A 88 6.28 11.25 2.34
N THR A 89 6.28 10.39 3.36
CA THR A 89 7.37 10.29 4.33
C THR A 89 8.27 9.08 4.11
N ILE A 90 7.79 8.06 3.41
CA ILE A 90 8.55 6.86 3.09
C ILE A 90 8.73 6.77 1.59
N ASP A 91 9.98 6.62 1.15
CA ASP A 91 10.36 6.70 -0.27
C ASP A 91 10.14 5.36 -0.98
N HIS A 92 8.94 4.83 -0.83
CA HIS A 92 8.44 3.63 -1.49
C HIS A 92 6.94 3.86 -1.68
N ALA A 93 6.50 3.93 -2.92
CA ALA A 93 5.11 4.25 -3.26
C ALA A 93 4.13 3.32 -2.52
N HIS A 94 3.03 3.88 -2.03
CA HIS A 94 2.03 3.09 -1.32
C HIS A 94 0.66 3.77 -1.36
N ILE A 95 -0.38 2.94 -1.30
CA ILE A 95 -1.78 3.37 -1.27
C ILE A 95 -2.32 3.12 0.13
N HIS A 96 -2.88 4.16 0.76
CA HIS A 96 -3.57 4.03 2.04
C HIS A 96 -5.00 3.54 1.83
N ILE A 97 -5.45 2.68 2.70
CA ILE A 97 -6.84 2.24 2.75
C ILE A 97 -7.29 1.97 4.18
#